data_c11a207dc6c791df14980888142d8d3f
#
_entry.id   c11a207dc6c791df14980888142d8d3f
#
_cell.length_a   1.000
_cell.length_b   1.000
_cell.length_c   1.000
_cell.angle_alpha   90.00
_cell.angle_beta   90.00
_cell.angle_gamma   90.00
#
_symmetry.space_group_name_H-M   'P 1'
#
loop_
_entity.id
_entity.type
_entity.pdbx_description
1 polymer ?
#
loop_
_entity_poly.entity_id
_entity_poly.type
_entity_poly.pdbx_seq_one_letter_code
_entity_poly.pdbx_strand_id
1 'polypeptide(L)'
;IVIAACIELCIESTETASAKSMSFAFSFLAFEIVLFLLIADAFIRCRYIFKEGCLYIQSGIFVQTEIAYANIKSFCESNNALSAPACSIDRIKIVYKNKKTGKESFTLVSPRNKQRFMKKLGEIIEVNK
;
A
#
# COMPACT_ATOMS: atom_id res chain seq x y z
N ILE A 1 -27.78 41.28 38.46
CA ILE A 1 -26.61 40.48 38.90
C ILE A 1 -26.79 39.01 38.47
N VAL A 2 -27.90 38.35 38.76
CA VAL A 2 -28.13 36.93 38.40
C VAL A 2 -28.18 36.72 36.89
N ILE A 3 -28.82 37.61 36.13
CA ILE A 3 -28.90 37.53 34.68
C ILE A 3 -27.53 37.70 34.01
N ALA A 4 -26.69 38.61 34.53
CA ALA A 4 -25.34 38.79 34.00
C ALA A 4 -24.46 37.56 34.26
N ALA A 5 -24.51 36.93 35.42
CA ALA A 5 -23.81 35.70 35.70
C ALA A 5 -24.25 34.51 34.82
N CYS A 6 -25.55 34.40 34.53
CA CYS A 6 -26.06 33.38 33.61
C CYS A 6 -25.59 33.60 32.15
N ILE A 7 -25.47 34.87 31.70
CA ILE A 7 -24.97 35.20 30.37
C ILE A 7 -23.47 34.85 30.27
N GLU A 8 -22.66 35.18 31.27
CA GLU A 8 -21.24 34.84 31.29
C GLU A 8 -21.02 33.30 31.25
N LEU A 9 -21.76 32.56 32.08
CA LEU A 9 -21.71 31.07 32.07
C LEU A 9 -22.12 30.47 30.71
N CYS A 10 -23.13 31.06 30.02
CA CYS A 10 -23.50 30.63 28.69
C CYS A 10 -22.42 30.94 27.65
N ILE A 11 -21.78 32.09 27.73
CA ILE A 11 -20.71 32.48 26.81
C ILE A 11 -19.48 31.57 27.00
N GLU A 12 -19.04 31.34 28.25
CA GLU A 12 -17.94 30.43 28.55
C GLU A 12 -18.24 28.99 28.07
N SER A 13 -19.47 28.50 28.24
CA SER A 13 -19.84 27.17 27.80
C SER A 13 -19.85 27.05 26.27
N THR A 14 -20.22 28.07 25.53
CA THR A 14 -20.21 28.07 24.06
C THR A 14 -18.79 28.19 23.51
N GLU A 15 -17.92 29.01 24.13
CA GLU A 15 -16.53 29.14 23.71
C GLU A 15 -15.73 27.84 23.97
N THR A 16 -15.92 27.19 25.11
CA THR A 16 -15.27 25.90 25.40
C THR A 16 -15.78 24.77 24.52
N ALA A 17 -17.05 24.77 24.15
CA ALA A 17 -17.60 23.80 23.20
C ALA A 17 -17.06 24.03 21.78
N SER A 18 -16.93 25.29 21.36
CA SER A 18 -16.34 25.64 20.06
C SER A 18 -14.87 25.27 19.99
N ALA A 19 -14.08 25.56 21.02
CA ALA A 19 -12.67 25.20 21.08
C ALA A 19 -12.44 23.69 21.07
N LYS A 20 -13.25 22.92 21.79
CA LYS A 20 -13.21 21.45 21.74
C LYS A 20 -13.58 20.90 20.37
N SER A 21 -14.61 21.44 19.73
CA SER A 21 -15.00 21.05 18.37
C SER A 21 -13.90 21.35 17.36
N MET A 22 -13.22 22.49 17.46
CA MET A 22 -12.10 22.84 16.60
C MET A 22 -10.89 21.92 16.84
N SER A 23 -10.58 21.60 18.09
CA SER A 23 -9.50 20.66 18.42
C SER A 23 -9.75 19.26 17.84
N PHE A 24 -10.99 18.78 17.90
CA PHE A 24 -11.39 17.52 17.26
C PHE A 24 -11.23 17.56 15.74
N ALA A 25 -11.63 18.65 15.09
CA ALA A 25 -11.51 18.81 13.65
C ALA A 25 -10.04 18.82 13.20
N PHE A 26 -9.15 19.50 13.91
CA PHE A 26 -7.71 19.49 13.64
C PHE A 26 -7.08 18.11 13.85
N SER A 27 -7.48 17.40 14.91
CA SER A 27 -7.00 16.04 15.17
C SER A 27 -7.43 15.05 14.07
N PHE A 28 -8.67 15.17 13.62
CA PHE A 28 -9.20 14.33 12.54
C PHE A 28 -8.50 14.61 11.21
N LEU A 29 -8.30 15.89 10.86
CA LEU A 29 -7.57 16.29 9.67
C LEU A 29 -6.12 15.80 9.68
N ALA A 30 -5.44 15.90 10.82
CA ALA A 30 -4.08 15.39 10.98
C ALA A 30 -4.02 13.87 10.77
N PHE A 31 -4.99 13.14 11.29
CA PHE A 31 -5.10 11.69 11.09
C PHE A 31 -5.31 11.33 9.62
N GLU A 32 -6.19 12.05 8.91
CA GLU A 32 -6.41 11.83 7.47
C GLU A 32 -5.15 12.10 6.64
N ILE A 33 -4.41 13.16 6.95
CA ILE A 33 -3.15 13.47 6.27
C ILE A 33 -2.13 12.35 6.49
N VAL A 34 -1.96 11.86 7.71
CA VAL A 34 -1.04 10.76 8.02
C VAL A 34 -1.46 9.49 7.26
N LEU A 35 -2.73 9.15 7.26
CA LEU A 35 -3.26 8.00 6.54
C LEU A 35 -3.01 8.11 5.03
N PHE A 36 -3.26 9.29 4.47
CA PHE A 36 -2.99 9.56 3.05
C PHE A 36 -1.50 9.41 2.70
N LEU A 37 -0.61 9.93 3.55
CA LEU A 37 0.85 9.81 3.36
C LEU A 37 1.31 8.34 3.43
N LEU A 38 0.77 7.53 4.34
CA LEU A 38 1.07 6.11 4.43
C LEU A 38 0.61 5.33 3.19
N ILE A 39 -0.57 5.66 2.70
CA ILE A 39 -1.10 5.06 1.46
C ILE A 39 -0.23 5.50 0.27
N ALA A 40 0.09 6.77 0.14
CA ALA A 40 0.95 7.28 -0.91
C ALA A 40 2.34 6.64 -0.89
N ASP A 41 2.93 6.44 0.29
CA ASP A 41 4.22 5.76 0.45
C ASP A 41 4.18 4.32 -0.09
N ALA A 42 3.11 3.57 0.18
CA ALA A 42 2.94 2.22 -0.33
C ALA A 42 2.91 2.16 -1.87
N PHE A 43 2.38 3.21 -2.52
CA PHE A 43 2.33 3.30 -3.98
C PHE A 43 3.62 3.80 -4.61
N ILE A 44 4.27 4.78 -4.01
CA ILE A 44 5.45 5.45 -4.59
C ILE A 44 6.70 4.58 -4.38
N ARG A 45 6.80 3.87 -3.27
CA ARG A 45 7.98 3.08 -2.89
C ARG A 45 7.85 1.59 -3.21
N CYS A 46 7.34 1.27 -4.40
CA CYS A 46 7.42 -0.11 -4.90
C CYS A 46 8.84 -0.41 -5.42
N ARG A 47 9.49 -1.39 -4.80
CA ARG A 47 10.81 -1.87 -5.22
C ARG A 47 10.78 -3.37 -5.45
N TYR A 48 11.43 -3.79 -6.53
CA TYR A 48 11.59 -5.19 -6.89
C TYR A 48 13.07 -5.53 -6.88
N ILE A 49 13.46 -6.45 -6.00
CA ILE A 49 14.85 -6.83 -5.81
C ILE A 49 14.98 -8.32 -6.12
N PHE A 50 15.79 -8.62 -7.14
CA PHE A 50 16.17 -10.00 -7.45
C PHE A 50 17.29 -10.44 -6.50
N LYS A 51 16.96 -11.29 -5.53
CA LYS A 51 17.92 -11.92 -4.63
C LYS A 51 18.27 -13.32 -5.13
N GLU A 52 19.33 -13.87 -4.59
CA GLU A 52 19.68 -15.28 -4.83
C GLU A 52 18.56 -16.19 -4.27
N GLY A 53 17.85 -16.89 -5.16
CA GLY A 53 16.80 -17.82 -4.80
C GLY A 53 15.40 -17.25 -4.65
N CYS A 54 15.20 -15.93 -4.55
CA CYS A 54 13.87 -15.35 -4.41
C CYS A 54 13.73 -13.96 -5.02
N LEU A 55 12.51 -13.65 -5.45
CA LEU A 55 12.08 -12.32 -5.82
C LEU A 55 11.55 -11.62 -4.56
N TYR A 56 12.19 -10.54 -4.16
CA TYR A 56 11.75 -9.70 -3.06
C TYR A 56 10.97 -8.51 -3.57
N ILE A 57 9.74 -8.39 -3.14
CA ILE A 57 8.83 -7.30 -3.50
C ILE A 57 8.57 -6.48 -2.25
N GLN A 58 8.96 -5.22 -2.28
CA GLN A 58 8.68 -4.26 -1.21
C GLN A 58 7.72 -3.19 -1.73
N SER A 59 6.59 -3.03 -1.07
CA SER A 59 5.62 -1.97 -1.34
C SER A 59 5.45 -1.12 -0.08
N GLY A 60 6.03 0.07 -0.11
CA GLY A 60 6.10 0.94 1.05
C GLY A 60 6.92 0.35 2.20
N ILE A 61 6.60 0.80 3.43
CA ILE A 61 7.30 0.40 4.65
C ILE A 61 6.77 -0.93 5.19
N PHE A 62 5.49 -1.22 5.01
CA PHE A 62 4.81 -2.31 5.72
C PHE A 62 4.64 -3.59 4.91
N VAL A 63 4.59 -3.51 3.58
CA VAL A 63 4.32 -4.67 2.75
C VAL A 63 5.60 -5.22 2.14
N GLN A 64 5.98 -6.41 2.59
CA GLN A 64 7.14 -7.14 2.09
C GLN A 64 6.71 -8.56 1.73
N THR A 65 6.99 -8.97 0.51
CA THR A 65 6.66 -10.30 0.01
C THR A 65 7.90 -10.92 -0.62
N GLU A 66 8.24 -12.13 -0.18
CA GLU A 66 9.31 -12.94 -0.76
C GLU A 66 8.73 -14.12 -1.51
N ILE A 67 9.07 -14.24 -2.77
CA ILE A 67 8.61 -15.31 -3.64
C ILE A 67 9.83 -16.09 -4.12
N ALA A 68 9.97 -17.34 -3.68
CA ALA A 68 11.04 -18.21 -4.18
C ALA A 68 10.82 -18.52 -5.66
N TYR A 69 11.85 -18.45 -6.48
CA TYR A 69 11.76 -18.72 -7.92
C TYR A 69 11.23 -20.12 -8.23
N ALA A 70 11.60 -21.12 -7.42
CA ALA A 70 11.10 -22.48 -7.53
C ALA A 70 9.56 -22.60 -7.35
N ASN A 71 8.93 -21.64 -6.69
CA ASN A 71 7.49 -21.62 -6.46
C ASN A 71 6.71 -20.84 -7.52
N ILE A 72 7.39 -20.12 -8.41
CA ILE A 72 6.74 -19.38 -9.49
C ILE A 72 6.30 -20.38 -10.56
N LYS A 73 5.00 -20.43 -10.84
CA LYS A 73 4.42 -21.29 -11.87
C LYS A 73 4.40 -20.64 -13.23
N SER A 74 3.95 -19.40 -13.26
CA SER A 74 3.82 -18.63 -14.50
C SER A 74 3.84 -17.13 -14.22
N PHE A 75 4.21 -16.38 -15.23
CA PHE A 75 4.06 -14.93 -15.23
C PHE A 75 3.53 -14.48 -16.60
N CYS A 76 2.65 -13.53 -16.60
CA CYS A 76 2.07 -12.98 -17.82
C CYS A 76 1.76 -11.50 -17.67
N GLU A 77 1.65 -10.82 -18.80
CA GLU A 77 1.15 -9.45 -18.83
C GLU A 77 -0.33 -9.42 -18.46
N SER A 78 -0.72 -8.47 -17.64
CA SER A 78 -2.11 -8.30 -17.22
C SER A 78 -2.51 -6.82 -17.32
N ASN A 79 -3.52 -6.57 -18.13
CA ASN A 79 -4.12 -5.23 -18.26
C ASN A 79 -5.35 -5.07 -17.36
N ASN A 80 -5.48 -5.91 -16.34
CA ASN A 80 -6.65 -5.90 -15.48
C ASN A 80 -6.60 -4.72 -14.50
N ALA A 81 -7.42 -3.70 -14.75
CA ALA A 81 -7.51 -2.50 -13.95
C ALA A 81 -8.22 -2.71 -12.59
N LEU A 82 -8.92 -3.83 -12.40
CA LEU A 82 -9.86 -4.04 -11.30
C LEU A 82 -9.25 -4.60 -10.01
N SER A 83 -8.02 -5.12 -10.02
CA SER A 83 -7.55 -5.91 -8.88
C SER A 83 -6.44 -5.31 -8.03
N ALA A 84 -6.06 -4.06 -8.24
CA ALA A 84 -5.18 -3.34 -7.32
C ALA A 84 -5.28 -1.82 -7.51
N PRO A 85 -5.08 -1.04 -6.45
CA PRO A 85 -4.98 0.41 -6.56
C PRO A 85 -3.80 0.75 -7.47
N ALA A 86 -4.13 1.27 -8.64
CA ALA A 86 -3.21 1.28 -9.76
C ALA A 86 -2.41 2.56 -9.86
N CYS A 87 -1.11 2.44 -9.79
CA CYS A 87 -0.22 3.45 -10.36
C CYS A 87 0.01 3.23 -11.88
N SER A 88 -0.37 2.10 -12.45
CA SER A 88 -0.20 1.79 -13.87
C SER A 88 -1.16 0.70 -14.32
N ILE A 89 -1.65 0.83 -15.54
CA ILE A 89 -2.47 -0.17 -16.23
C ILE A 89 -1.61 -1.35 -16.70
N ASP A 90 -0.35 -1.10 -16.98
CA ASP A 90 0.62 -2.11 -17.41
C ASP A 90 1.18 -2.88 -16.23
N ARG A 91 0.70 -4.09 -16.03
CA ARG A 91 1.10 -4.96 -14.92
C ARG A 91 1.54 -6.32 -15.40
N ILE A 92 2.36 -6.97 -14.58
CA ILE A 92 2.74 -8.36 -14.72
C ILE A 92 2.08 -9.13 -13.59
N LYS A 93 1.31 -10.16 -13.95
CA LYS A 93 0.74 -11.11 -12.99
C LYS A 93 1.73 -12.26 -12.81
N ILE A 94 2.18 -12.46 -11.59
CA ILE A 94 3.04 -13.58 -11.22
C ILE A 94 2.19 -14.56 -10.40
N VAL A 95 2.04 -15.79 -10.90
CA VAL A 95 1.33 -16.86 -10.19
C VAL A 95 2.37 -17.74 -9.51
N TYR A 96 2.21 -17.95 -8.22
CA TYR A 96 3.14 -18.73 -7.42
C TYR A 96 2.41 -19.58 -6.38
N LYS A 97 3.07 -20.64 -5.90
CA LYS A 97 2.58 -21.46 -4.81
C LYS A 97 3.03 -20.86 -3.47
N ASN A 98 2.09 -20.52 -2.63
CA ASN A 98 2.38 -19.97 -1.31
C ASN A 98 2.92 -21.09 -0.39
N LYS A 99 4.11 -20.89 0.17
CA LYS A 99 4.74 -21.86 1.10
C LYS A 99 3.92 -22.09 2.37
N LYS A 100 3.21 -21.08 2.87
CA LYS A 100 2.47 -21.16 4.13
C LYS A 100 1.14 -21.90 3.99
N THR A 101 0.42 -21.68 2.89
CA THR A 101 -0.92 -22.25 2.68
C THR A 101 -0.93 -23.42 1.70
N GLY A 102 0.14 -23.63 0.94
CA GLY A 102 0.19 -24.63 -0.14
C GLY A 102 -0.72 -24.31 -1.35
N LYS A 103 -1.47 -23.23 -1.28
CA LYS A 103 -2.41 -22.79 -2.34
C LYS A 103 -1.71 -21.92 -3.36
N GLU A 104 -2.28 -21.87 -4.55
CA GLU A 104 -1.87 -20.93 -5.58
C GLU A 104 -2.30 -19.51 -5.18
N SER A 105 -1.36 -18.61 -5.30
CA SER A 105 -1.56 -17.18 -5.08
C SER A 105 -0.99 -16.42 -6.25
N PHE A 106 -1.45 -15.20 -6.46
CA PHE A 106 -0.88 -14.33 -7.48
C PHE A 106 -0.52 -12.97 -6.87
N THR A 107 0.44 -12.33 -7.46
CA THR A 107 0.78 -10.94 -7.16
C THR A 107 0.88 -10.17 -8.47
N LEU A 108 0.53 -8.89 -8.39
CA LEU A 108 0.63 -7.97 -9.51
C LEU A 108 1.80 -7.02 -9.25
N VAL A 109 2.69 -6.93 -10.21
CA VAL A 109 3.86 -6.05 -10.17
C VAL A 109 3.83 -5.08 -11.34
N SER A 110 4.29 -3.86 -11.12
CA SER A 110 4.34 -2.82 -12.14
C SER A 110 5.75 -2.22 -12.21
N PRO A 111 6.72 -2.95 -12.78
CA PRO A 111 8.07 -2.44 -12.91
C PRO A 111 8.15 -1.32 -13.97
N ARG A 112 9.06 -0.37 -13.80
CA ARG A 112 9.29 0.71 -14.76
C ARG A 112 9.64 0.22 -16.17
N ASN A 113 10.43 -0.85 -16.24
CA ASN A 113 10.80 -1.48 -17.50
C ASN A 113 10.32 -2.93 -17.51
N LYS A 114 9.10 -3.13 -17.97
CA LYS A 114 8.39 -4.39 -18.01
C LYS A 114 9.11 -5.47 -18.81
N GLN A 115 9.57 -5.13 -20.01
CA GLN A 115 10.26 -6.09 -20.88
C GLN A 115 11.56 -6.60 -20.26
N ARG A 116 12.36 -5.69 -19.70
CA ARG A 116 13.62 -6.06 -19.01
C ARG A 116 13.35 -6.91 -17.78
N PHE A 117 12.32 -6.60 -17.02
CA PHE A 117 11.91 -7.37 -15.85
C PHE A 117 11.46 -8.77 -16.21
N MET A 118 10.59 -8.93 -17.22
CA MET A 118 10.12 -10.23 -17.69
C MET A 118 11.24 -11.08 -18.26
N LYS A 119 12.15 -10.50 -19.05
CA LYS A 119 13.31 -11.20 -19.58
C LYS A 119 14.20 -11.73 -18.46
N LYS A 120 14.55 -10.88 -17.50
CA LYS A 120 15.38 -11.27 -16.35
C LYS A 120 14.70 -12.31 -15.48
N LEU A 121 13.40 -12.21 -15.24
CA LEU A 121 12.64 -13.19 -14.48
C LEU A 121 12.61 -14.55 -15.21
N GLY A 122 12.40 -14.55 -16.53
CA GLY A 122 12.43 -15.75 -17.36
C GLY A 122 13.79 -16.47 -17.30
N GLU A 123 14.88 -15.75 -17.49
CA GLU A 123 16.26 -16.28 -17.42
C GLU A 123 16.53 -16.93 -16.05
N ILE A 124 16.10 -16.28 -14.96
CA ILE A 124 16.31 -16.82 -13.61
C ILE A 124 15.48 -18.06 -13.34
N ILE A 125 14.23 -18.10 -13.82
CA ILE A 125 13.36 -19.28 -13.64
C ILE A 125 13.88 -20.48 -14.44
N GLU A 126 14.39 -20.27 -15.64
CA GLU A 126 15.01 -21.35 -16.43
C GLU A 126 16.23 -21.95 -15.76
N VAL A 127 17.07 -21.14 -15.12
CA VAL A 127 18.25 -21.60 -14.40
C VAL A 127 17.90 -22.37 -13.12
N ASN A 128 16.75 -22.06 -12.50
CA ASN A 128 16.32 -22.68 -11.24
C ASN A 128 15.31 -23.84 -11.42
N LYS A 129 15.03 -24.24 -12.65
CA LYS A 129 14.24 -25.43 -12.97
C LYS A 129 15.10 -26.68 -13.02
#